data_f12d99c0e444b39bb8a0caf9adf75389
#
_entry.id   f12d99c0e444b39bb8a0caf9adf75389
#
_cell.length_a   1.000
_cell.length_b   1.000
_cell.length_c   1.000
_cell.angle_alpha   90.00
_cell.angle_beta   90.00
_cell.angle_gamma   90.00
#
_symmetry.space_group_name_H-M   'P 1'
#
loop_
_entity.id
_entity.type
_entity.pdbx_description
1 polymer ?
#
loop_
_entity_poly.entity_id
_entity_poly.type
_entity_poly.pdbx_seq_one_letter_code
_entity_poly.pdbx_strand_id
1 'polypeptide(L)'
;QKNVDGVDLLQQALNYLKDEKYINSIYILGDVKSVEEAAIKGEVNYIKRPDNLKDSNISLEEVLKYCLSYIENSGIFPEGVMYINYLFPFRPVGLIDTLIFDLQYKGLDTAFSSYVDYGNYWKESSLGNFSQIGESLIPRGEKHPLHRALYGVGCATLSSTIRSKRLIGDNVGIYPLDNLLYTLRVDKETPIEIISSGIKNFLKKDFSKC
;
A
#
# COMPACT_ATOMS: atom_id res chain seq x y z
N GLN A 1 -1.45 -12.37 -12.51
CA GLN A 1 -2.57 -11.42 -12.49
C GLN A 1 -3.75 -12.04 -11.76
N LYS A 2 -4.24 -11.40 -10.70
CA LYS A 2 -5.40 -11.90 -9.96
C LYS A 2 -6.67 -11.26 -10.51
N ASN A 3 -7.59 -12.10 -10.95
CA ASN A 3 -8.91 -11.71 -11.38
C ASN A 3 -9.91 -12.22 -10.34
N VAL A 4 -10.74 -11.34 -9.83
CA VAL A 4 -11.80 -11.66 -8.86
C VAL A 4 -13.11 -11.27 -9.49
N ASP A 5 -13.94 -12.28 -9.80
CA ASP A 5 -15.27 -12.11 -10.39
C ASP A 5 -15.28 -11.22 -11.66
N GLY A 6 -14.29 -11.42 -12.55
CA GLY A 6 -14.14 -10.63 -13.77
C GLY A 6 -13.40 -9.30 -13.59
N VAL A 7 -13.05 -8.90 -12.37
CA VAL A 7 -12.29 -7.69 -12.08
C VAL A 7 -10.80 -7.99 -12.02
N ASP A 8 -10.05 -7.41 -12.94
CA ASP A 8 -8.58 -7.42 -12.89
C ASP A 8 -8.10 -6.42 -11.85
N LEU A 9 -7.60 -6.92 -10.73
CA LEU A 9 -7.15 -6.10 -9.60
C LEU A 9 -6.00 -5.16 -9.95
N LEU A 10 -5.11 -5.58 -10.85
CA LEU A 10 -4.01 -4.74 -11.29
C LEU A 10 -4.52 -3.57 -12.14
N GLN A 11 -5.43 -3.86 -13.08
CA GLN A 11 -6.05 -2.81 -13.90
C GLN A 11 -6.87 -1.82 -13.05
N GLN A 12 -7.58 -2.32 -12.04
CA GLN A 12 -8.30 -1.47 -11.08
C GLN A 12 -7.34 -0.53 -10.33
N ALA A 13 -6.21 -1.05 -9.84
CA ALA A 13 -5.21 -0.24 -9.15
C ALA A 13 -4.59 0.82 -10.08
N LEU A 14 -4.35 0.48 -11.35
CA LEU A 14 -3.85 1.44 -12.34
C LEU A 14 -4.85 2.55 -12.66
N ASN A 15 -6.12 2.19 -12.84
CA ASN A 15 -7.18 3.17 -13.08
C ASN A 15 -7.29 4.14 -11.90
N TYR A 16 -7.25 3.62 -10.65
CA TYR A 16 -7.26 4.45 -9.47
C TYR A 16 -6.11 5.46 -9.44
N LEU A 17 -4.88 5.05 -9.79
CA LEU A 17 -3.72 5.94 -9.77
C LEU A 17 -3.72 7.00 -10.88
N LYS A 18 -4.38 6.75 -11.99
CA LYS A 18 -4.44 7.71 -13.12
C LYS A 18 -5.25 8.96 -12.80
N ASP A 19 -6.17 8.87 -11.86
CA ASP A 19 -7.04 9.99 -11.46
C ASP A 19 -6.40 10.87 -10.37
N GLU A 20 -5.22 10.48 -9.83
CA GLU A 20 -4.55 11.19 -8.74
C GLU A 20 -3.66 12.32 -9.28
N LYS A 21 -3.79 13.53 -8.71
CA LYS A 21 -3.17 14.77 -9.20
C LYS A 21 -1.65 14.81 -9.09
N TYR A 22 -1.12 14.22 -8.02
CA TYR A 22 0.29 14.35 -7.65
C TYR A 22 1.14 13.19 -8.16
N ILE A 23 0.55 12.26 -8.93
CA ILE A 23 1.27 11.15 -9.57
C ILE A 23 1.79 11.59 -10.93
N ASN A 24 3.10 11.70 -11.09
CA ASN A 24 3.74 12.05 -12.37
C ASN A 24 4.01 10.84 -13.25
N SER A 25 4.36 9.70 -12.65
CA SER A 25 4.69 8.46 -13.37
C SER A 25 4.34 7.24 -12.57
N ILE A 26 3.85 6.21 -13.24
CA ILE A 26 3.50 4.92 -12.62
C ILE A 26 4.49 3.87 -13.14
N TYR A 27 5.00 3.06 -12.21
CA TYR A 27 5.90 1.94 -12.50
C TYR A 27 5.33 0.65 -11.91
N ILE A 28 5.32 -0.41 -12.72
CA ILE A 28 4.96 -1.75 -12.26
C ILE A 28 6.22 -2.60 -12.24
N LEU A 29 6.51 -3.19 -11.09
CA LEU A 29 7.55 -4.20 -10.96
C LEU A 29 6.94 -5.59 -11.11
N GLY A 30 7.46 -6.41 -11.99
CA GLY A 30 7.01 -7.77 -12.21
C GLY A 30 8.05 -8.67 -12.87
N ASP A 31 7.77 -9.96 -12.87
CA ASP A 31 8.64 -10.99 -13.45
C ASP A 31 7.90 -11.93 -14.41
N VAL A 32 6.60 -11.73 -14.60
CA VAL A 32 5.76 -12.53 -15.47
C VAL A 32 5.22 -11.69 -16.64
N LYS A 33 5.11 -12.34 -17.81
CA LYS A 33 4.69 -11.70 -19.07
C LYS A 33 3.33 -10.99 -18.96
N SER A 34 2.38 -11.57 -18.23
CA SER A 34 1.06 -10.97 -18.04
C SER A 34 1.09 -9.64 -17.31
N VAL A 35 2.08 -9.38 -16.43
CA VAL A 35 2.27 -8.10 -15.75
C VAL A 35 2.88 -7.07 -16.70
N GLU A 36 3.81 -7.48 -17.58
CA GLU A 36 4.35 -6.64 -18.65
C GLU A 36 3.25 -6.22 -19.63
N GLU A 37 2.43 -7.18 -20.08
CA GLU A 37 1.27 -6.92 -20.95
C GLU A 37 0.26 -5.95 -20.29
N ALA A 38 0.03 -6.07 -18.97
CA ALA A 38 -0.82 -5.15 -18.23
C ALA A 38 -0.22 -3.74 -18.15
N ALA A 39 1.11 -3.62 -18.02
CA ALA A 39 1.78 -2.33 -18.05
C ALA A 39 1.63 -1.65 -19.42
N ILE A 40 1.83 -2.38 -20.50
CA ILE A 40 1.64 -1.89 -21.87
C ILE A 40 0.19 -1.44 -22.08
N LYS A 41 -0.78 -2.28 -21.72
CA LYS A 41 -2.21 -1.94 -21.84
C LYS A 41 -2.59 -0.73 -20.98
N GLY A 42 -1.97 -0.59 -19.80
CA GLY A 42 -2.16 0.52 -18.89
C GLY A 42 -1.41 1.79 -19.28
N GLU A 43 -0.55 1.75 -20.31
CA GLU A 43 0.32 2.87 -20.72
C GLU A 43 1.20 3.37 -19.56
N VAL A 44 1.75 2.44 -18.77
CA VAL A 44 2.61 2.72 -17.61
C VAL A 44 3.97 2.04 -17.77
N ASN A 45 4.94 2.48 -17.00
CA ASN A 45 6.29 1.95 -17.08
C ASN A 45 6.38 0.54 -16.45
N TYR A 46 7.15 -0.33 -17.07
CA TYR A 46 7.44 -1.66 -16.55
C TYR A 46 8.90 -1.79 -16.13
N ILE A 47 9.11 -2.32 -14.94
CA ILE A 47 10.43 -2.70 -14.43
C ILE A 47 10.45 -4.22 -14.27
N LYS A 48 11.35 -4.89 -14.98
CA LYS A 48 11.53 -6.32 -14.82
C LYS A 48 12.18 -6.62 -13.48
N ARG A 49 11.53 -7.45 -12.67
CA ARG A 49 12.07 -7.89 -11.38
C ARG A 49 13.23 -8.85 -11.63
N PRO A 50 14.45 -8.54 -11.15
CA PRO A 50 15.61 -9.41 -11.34
C PRO A 50 15.51 -10.65 -10.43
N ASP A 51 16.23 -11.72 -10.80
CA ASP A 51 16.13 -13.01 -10.13
C ASP A 51 16.54 -12.95 -8.64
N ASN A 52 17.54 -12.15 -8.33
CA ASN A 52 18.00 -11.95 -6.94
C ASN A 52 16.98 -11.22 -6.04
N LEU A 53 15.92 -10.65 -6.58
CA LEU A 53 14.84 -10.02 -5.81
C LEU A 53 13.55 -10.86 -5.80
N LYS A 54 13.56 -12.08 -6.36
CA LYS A 54 12.35 -12.94 -6.42
C LYS A 54 12.11 -13.74 -5.15
N ASP A 55 13.12 -13.89 -4.30
CA ASP A 55 12.99 -14.62 -3.05
C ASP A 55 11.97 -13.94 -2.12
N SER A 56 11.15 -14.76 -1.44
CA SER A 56 10.15 -14.31 -0.47
C SER A 56 10.76 -13.64 0.78
N ASN A 57 12.06 -13.87 1.03
CA ASN A 57 12.78 -13.29 2.16
C ASN A 57 13.34 -11.88 1.88
N ILE A 58 13.22 -11.41 0.63
CA ILE A 58 13.67 -10.06 0.27
C ILE A 58 12.70 -9.03 0.84
N SER A 59 13.25 -8.04 1.54
CA SER A 59 12.45 -6.98 2.14
C SER A 59 11.84 -6.04 1.10
N LEU A 60 10.72 -5.40 1.46
CA LEU A 60 10.09 -4.40 0.59
C LEU A 60 11.04 -3.22 0.33
N GLU A 61 11.85 -2.84 1.31
CA GLU A 61 12.83 -1.76 1.23
C GLU A 61 13.89 -2.02 0.15
N GLU A 62 14.37 -3.26 0.05
CA GLU A 62 15.34 -3.65 -0.99
C GLU A 62 14.71 -3.59 -2.38
N VAL A 63 13.46 -4.03 -2.50
CA VAL A 63 12.69 -3.95 -3.75
C VAL A 63 12.48 -2.51 -4.17
N LEU A 64 12.04 -1.65 -3.27
CA LEU A 64 11.81 -0.23 -3.56
C LEU A 64 13.11 0.51 -3.89
N LYS A 65 14.21 0.20 -3.19
CA LYS A 65 15.53 0.77 -3.51
C LYS A 65 15.98 0.39 -4.92
N TYR A 66 15.77 -0.86 -5.32
CA TYR A 66 16.07 -1.30 -6.69
C TYR A 66 15.25 -0.52 -7.71
N CYS A 67 13.93 -0.38 -7.49
CA CYS A 67 13.04 0.38 -8.37
C CYS A 67 13.48 1.83 -8.48
N LEU A 68 13.77 2.49 -7.37
CA LEU A 68 14.24 3.87 -7.36
C LEU A 68 15.56 4.02 -8.11
N SER A 69 16.53 3.14 -7.86
CA SER A 69 17.81 3.16 -8.58
C SER A 69 17.65 2.94 -10.09
N TYR A 70 16.71 2.07 -10.50
CA TYR A 70 16.40 1.86 -11.92
C TYR A 70 15.87 3.15 -12.58
N ILE A 71 14.96 3.84 -11.89
CA ILE A 71 14.38 5.11 -12.35
C ILE A 71 15.45 6.19 -12.43
N GLU A 72 16.29 6.33 -11.41
CA GLU A 72 17.36 7.32 -11.36
C GLU A 72 18.44 7.10 -12.44
N ASN A 73 18.72 5.85 -12.76
CA ASN A 73 19.64 5.51 -13.85
C ASN A 73 19.10 5.89 -15.25
N SER A 74 17.78 6.11 -15.37
CA SER A 74 17.18 6.66 -16.60
C SER A 74 17.19 8.19 -16.65
N GLY A 75 17.78 8.86 -15.65
CA GLY A 75 17.87 10.32 -15.55
C GLY A 75 16.66 11.00 -14.89
N ILE A 76 15.76 10.22 -14.29
CA ILE A 76 14.58 10.73 -13.57
C ILE A 76 14.86 10.65 -12.06
N PHE A 77 14.79 11.78 -11.37
CA PHE A 77 15.07 11.89 -9.92
C PHE A 77 13.79 12.30 -9.17
N PRO A 78 12.95 11.35 -8.76
CA PRO A 78 11.73 11.69 -8.04
C PRO A 78 12.05 12.19 -6.63
N GLU A 79 11.28 13.16 -6.15
CA GLU A 79 11.40 13.67 -4.77
C GLU A 79 10.83 12.65 -3.77
N GLY A 80 9.76 11.97 -4.15
CA GLY A 80 9.11 10.94 -3.34
C GLY A 80 8.58 9.78 -4.17
N VAL A 81 8.28 8.70 -3.49
CA VAL A 81 7.73 7.47 -4.04
C VAL A 81 6.45 7.13 -3.30
N MET A 82 5.36 6.88 -4.06
CA MET A 82 4.13 6.31 -3.56
C MET A 82 4.14 4.80 -3.80
N TYR A 83 4.11 4.05 -2.71
CA TYR A 83 3.95 2.59 -2.77
C TYR A 83 2.49 2.19 -2.58
N ILE A 84 1.97 1.37 -3.49
CA ILE A 84 0.71 0.66 -3.32
C ILE A 84 0.86 -0.82 -3.70
N ASN A 85 0.00 -1.67 -3.13
CA ASN A 85 -0.09 -3.06 -3.50
C ASN A 85 -1.47 -3.33 -4.12
N TYR A 86 -1.52 -3.79 -5.37
CA TYR A 86 -2.77 -4.06 -6.10
C TYR A 86 -3.67 -5.12 -5.45
N LEU A 87 -3.12 -5.90 -4.51
CA LEU A 87 -3.89 -6.88 -3.73
C LEU A 87 -4.81 -6.23 -2.68
N PHE A 88 -4.73 -4.93 -2.46
CA PHE A 88 -5.70 -4.15 -1.69
C PHE A 88 -6.66 -3.43 -2.66
N PRO A 89 -7.81 -4.03 -3.03
CA PRO A 89 -8.69 -3.47 -4.06
C PRO A 89 -9.47 -2.24 -3.59
N PHE A 90 -9.60 -2.05 -2.29
CA PHE A 90 -10.39 -0.96 -1.72
C PHE A 90 -9.49 0.17 -1.24
N ARG A 91 -9.71 1.38 -1.76
CA ARG A 91 -9.02 2.61 -1.36
C ARG A 91 -10.00 3.77 -1.31
N PRO A 92 -9.92 4.67 -0.32
CA PRO A 92 -10.69 5.91 -0.35
C PRO A 92 -10.26 6.79 -1.52
N VAL A 93 -11.20 7.44 -2.19
CA VAL A 93 -10.90 8.43 -3.23
C VAL A 93 -10.09 9.58 -2.62
N GLY A 94 -9.02 10.02 -3.31
CA GLY A 94 -8.16 11.12 -2.88
C GLY A 94 -7.18 10.77 -1.73
N LEU A 95 -7.12 9.51 -1.29
CA LEU A 95 -6.16 9.09 -0.25
C LEU A 95 -4.72 9.36 -0.69
N ILE A 96 -4.37 9.00 -1.91
CA ILE A 96 -3.01 9.11 -2.43
C ILE A 96 -2.60 10.58 -2.50
N ASP A 97 -3.44 11.42 -3.06
CA ASP A 97 -3.21 12.88 -3.12
C ASP A 97 -3.04 13.47 -1.72
N THR A 98 -3.84 13.03 -0.74
CA THR A 98 -3.73 13.48 0.65
C THR A 98 -2.37 13.07 1.25
N LEU A 99 -1.95 11.82 1.07
CA LEU A 99 -0.67 11.34 1.59
C LEU A 99 0.52 12.07 0.98
N ILE A 100 0.50 12.33 -0.34
CA ILE A 100 1.57 13.05 -1.03
C ILE A 100 1.58 14.53 -0.61
N PHE A 101 0.42 15.17 -0.58
CA PHE A 101 0.29 16.57 -0.16
C PHE A 101 0.84 16.78 1.24
N ASP A 102 0.47 15.92 2.18
CA ASP A 102 0.91 16.06 3.56
C ASP A 102 2.39 15.69 3.76
N LEU A 103 2.93 14.75 2.97
CA LEU A 103 4.36 14.48 2.93
C LEU A 103 5.15 15.77 2.65
N GLN A 104 4.72 16.53 1.65
CA GLN A 104 5.37 17.79 1.26
C GLN A 104 5.05 18.94 2.22
N TYR A 105 3.76 19.16 2.49
CA TYR A 105 3.30 20.33 3.24
C TYR A 105 3.68 20.29 4.72
N LYS A 106 3.66 19.10 5.34
CA LYS A 106 4.02 18.92 6.75
C LYS A 106 5.50 18.56 6.96
N GLY A 107 6.28 18.44 5.89
CA GLY A 107 7.69 18.08 5.95
C GLY A 107 7.93 16.70 6.55
N LEU A 108 7.09 15.73 6.18
CA LEU A 108 7.21 14.35 6.64
C LEU A 108 8.23 13.59 5.80
N ASP A 109 8.88 12.60 6.41
CA ASP A 109 9.70 11.63 5.66
C ASP A 109 8.82 10.54 5.04
N THR A 110 7.73 10.18 5.73
CA THR A 110 6.80 9.13 5.30
C THR A 110 5.39 9.47 5.78
N ALA A 111 4.39 9.25 4.91
CA ALA A 111 2.97 9.31 5.23
C ALA A 111 2.30 8.01 4.76
N PHE A 112 1.54 7.34 5.64
CA PHE A 112 0.91 6.08 5.28
C PHE A 112 -0.46 5.88 5.92
N SER A 113 -1.27 5.02 5.30
CA SER A 113 -2.58 4.66 5.82
C SER A 113 -2.48 3.60 6.93
N SER A 114 -3.39 3.68 7.90
CA SER A 114 -3.51 2.71 8.98
C SER A 114 -4.97 2.34 9.24
N TYR A 115 -5.18 1.25 9.95
CA TYR A 115 -6.47 0.90 10.55
C TYR A 115 -6.36 1.03 12.06
N VAL A 116 -7.33 1.73 12.66
CA VAL A 116 -7.41 1.93 14.12
C VAL A 116 -7.97 0.68 14.77
N ASP A 117 -7.22 0.09 15.68
CA ASP A 117 -7.61 -1.15 16.35
C ASP A 117 -7.58 -0.99 17.88
N TYR A 118 -8.72 -1.30 18.52
CA TYR A 118 -8.90 -1.30 19.97
C TYR A 118 -8.81 -2.71 20.56
N GLY A 119 -8.33 -3.70 19.78
CA GLY A 119 -8.15 -5.08 20.21
C GLY A 119 -7.16 -5.23 21.37
N ASN A 120 -7.15 -6.39 21.97
CA ASN A 120 -6.13 -6.79 22.93
C ASN A 120 -5.09 -7.61 22.21
N TYR A 121 -3.85 -7.15 22.21
CA TYR A 121 -2.75 -7.79 21.48
C TYR A 121 -1.77 -8.43 22.42
N TRP A 122 -1.23 -9.55 21.98
CA TRP A 122 -0.21 -10.30 22.69
C TRP A 122 0.97 -10.54 21.76
N LYS A 123 2.16 -10.38 22.28
CA LYS A 123 3.40 -10.68 21.56
C LYS A 123 3.96 -12.00 22.08
N GLU A 124 4.23 -12.91 21.17
CA GLU A 124 4.98 -14.13 21.47
C GLU A 124 6.49 -13.83 21.38
N SER A 125 7.23 -14.27 22.39
CA SER A 125 8.68 -14.25 22.39
C SER A 125 9.24 -15.49 21.66
N SER A 126 10.52 -15.46 21.30
CA SER A 126 11.22 -16.62 20.72
C SER A 126 11.21 -17.88 21.62
N LEU A 127 10.92 -17.73 22.90
CA LEU A 127 10.82 -18.82 23.89
C LEU A 127 9.37 -19.30 24.10
N GLY A 128 8.41 -18.83 23.31
CA GLY A 128 7.00 -19.21 23.42
C GLY A 128 6.23 -18.54 24.56
N ASN A 129 6.82 -17.56 25.26
CA ASN A 129 6.12 -16.80 26.29
C ASN A 129 5.33 -15.64 25.65
N PHE A 130 4.16 -15.33 26.22
CA PHE A 130 3.31 -14.25 25.74
C PHE A 130 3.39 -13.03 26.67
N SER A 131 3.47 -11.84 26.09
CA SER A 131 3.36 -10.56 26.78
C SER A 131 2.29 -9.70 26.11
N GLN A 132 1.47 -9.00 26.90
CA GLN A 132 0.46 -8.10 26.40
C GLN A 132 1.13 -6.85 25.80
N ILE A 133 0.62 -6.39 24.64
CA ILE A 133 1.00 -5.13 24.03
C ILE A 133 -0.05 -4.08 24.41
N GLY A 134 0.43 -2.93 24.92
CA GLY A 134 -0.45 -1.84 25.31
C GLY A 134 -1.03 -2.01 26.70
N GLU A 135 -2.15 -1.36 26.93
CA GLU A 135 -2.78 -1.26 28.22
C GLU A 135 -3.63 -2.51 28.54
N SER A 136 -3.80 -2.78 29.83
CA SER A 136 -4.61 -3.88 30.34
C SER A 136 -6.10 -3.71 30.00
N LEU A 137 -6.96 -4.54 30.56
CA LEU A 137 -8.41 -4.52 30.37
C LEU A 137 -9.06 -3.27 30.96
N ILE A 138 -8.93 -2.16 30.25
CA ILE A 138 -9.57 -0.87 30.56
C ILE A 138 -10.79 -0.65 29.65
N PRO A 139 -11.75 0.20 30.04
CA PRO A 139 -12.88 0.55 29.21
C PRO A 139 -12.44 1.09 27.85
N ARG A 140 -13.18 0.73 26.78
CA ARG A 140 -12.85 1.11 25.40
C ARG A 140 -12.69 2.63 25.21
N GLY A 141 -13.46 3.43 25.94
CA GLY A 141 -13.40 4.90 25.88
C GLY A 141 -12.14 5.52 26.48
N GLU A 142 -11.41 4.76 27.28
CA GLU A 142 -10.15 5.17 27.93
C GLU A 142 -8.93 4.53 27.26
N LYS A 143 -9.15 3.58 26.34
CA LYS A 143 -8.08 2.83 25.71
C LYS A 143 -7.49 3.60 24.53
N HIS A 144 -6.17 3.74 24.52
CA HIS A 144 -5.44 4.25 23.36
C HIS A 144 -5.38 3.19 22.25
N PRO A 145 -5.85 3.49 21.04
CA PRO A 145 -5.84 2.51 19.93
C PRO A 145 -4.42 2.21 19.44
N LEU A 146 -4.24 0.99 18.95
CA LEU A 146 -3.10 0.66 18.13
C LEU A 146 -3.42 0.96 16.65
N HIS A 147 -2.42 1.42 15.91
CA HIS A 147 -2.53 1.67 14.49
C HIS A 147 -1.87 0.53 13.72
N ARG A 148 -2.68 -0.32 13.09
CA ARG A 148 -2.17 -1.34 12.17
C ARG A 148 -1.83 -0.67 10.85
N ALA A 149 -0.54 -0.63 10.50
CA ALA A 149 -0.08 -0.05 9.26
C ALA A 149 -0.64 -0.78 8.02
N LEU A 150 -1.10 -0.02 7.03
CA LEU A 150 -1.65 -0.50 5.77
C LEU A 150 -0.82 0.06 4.60
N TYR A 151 0.49 -0.19 4.61
CA TYR A 151 1.41 0.34 3.58
C TYR A 151 0.97 -0.01 2.16
N GLY A 152 0.39 -1.19 1.95
CA GLY A 152 -0.10 -1.62 0.64
C GLY A 152 -1.37 -0.89 0.17
N VAL A 153 -2.09 -0.23 1.05
CA VAL A 153 -3.21 0.65 0.67
C VAL A 153 -2.69 1.99 0.19
N GLY A 154 -1.71 2.57 0.89
CA GLY A 154 -1.02 3.77 0.48
C GLY A 154 0.12 4.11 1.44
N CYS A 155 1.33 4.31 0.90
CA CYS A 155 2.50 4.75 1.63
C CYS A 155 3.35 5.67 0.74
N ALA A 156 3.34 6.96 1.05
CA ALA A 156 4.19 7.97 0.43
C ALA A 156 5.46 8.12 1.26
N THR A 157 6.62 8.11 0.63
CA THR A 157 7.90 8.28 1.32
C THR A 157 8.88 9.07 0.47
N LEU A 158 9.76 9.84 1.10
CA LEU A 158 10.82 10.57 0.40
C LEU A 158 11.81 9.59 -0.24
N SER A 159 12.31 9.95 -1.42
CA SER A 159 13.33 9.15 -2.12
C SER A 159 14.63 9.03 -1.30
N SER A 160 14.99 10.03 -0.49
CA SER A 160 16.11 9.97 0.44
C SER A 160 16.01 8.84 1.46
N THR A 161 14.78 8.60 1.99
CA THR A 161 14.48 7.51 2.90
C THR A 161 14.70 6.14 2.22
N ILE A 162 14.20 5.98 0.99
CA ILE A 162 14.40 4.74 0.21
C ILE A 162 15.88 4.52 -0.15
N ARG A 163 16.61 5.58 -0.53
CA ARG A 163 18.07 5.46 -0.79
C ARG A 163 18.81 4.93 0.44
N SER A 164 18.32 5.25 1.63
CA SER A 164 18.86 4.75 2.92
C SER A 164 18.38 3.33 3.27
N LYS A 165 17.73 2.61 2.35
CA LYS A 165 17.11 1.28 2.56
C LYS A 165 16.06 1.26 3.67
N ARG A 166 15.27 2.31 3.79
CA ARG A 166 14.15 2.42 4.72
C ARG A 166 12.88 2.76 3.94
N LEU A 167 11.76 2.17 4.31
CA LEU A 167 10.43 2.61 3.85
C LEU A 167 9.91 3.72 4.77
N ILE A 168 10.16 3.59 6.06
CA ILE A 168 9.67 4.49 7.09
C ILE A 168 10.84 5.38 7.57
N GLY A 169 10.65 6.69 7.46
CA GLY A 169 11.56 7.71 7.94
C GLY A 169 11.40 8.00 9.44
N ASP A 170 11.97 9.09 9.90
CA ASP A 170 11.96 9.46 11.32
C ASP A 170 10.74 10.33 11.65
N ASN A 171 10.29 11.18 10.69
CA ASN A 171 9.11 12.01 10.82
C ASN A 171 7.95 11.41 10.02
N VAL A 172 6.93 10.87 10.71
CA VAL A 172 5.87 10.06 10.11
C VAL A 172 4.48 10.68 10.30
N GLY A 173 3.70 10.69 9.23
CA GLY A 173 2.26 10.93 9.25
C GLY A 173 1.47 9.62 9.14
N ILE A 174 0.52 9.41 10.04
CA ILE A 174 -0.33 8.22 10.04
C ILE A 174 -1.77 8.64 9.74
N TYR A 175 -2.39 8.00 8.73
CA TYR A 175 -3.75 8.29 8.26
C TYR A 175 -4.68 7.14 8.61
N PRO A 176 -5.52 7.31 9.65
CA PRO A 176 -6.48 6.31 10.04
C PRO A 176 -7.59 6.16 8.99
N LEU A 177 -7.87 4.94 8.58
CA LEU A 177 -9.01 4.57 7.74
C LEU A 177 -10.10 3.97 8.62
N ASP A 178 -11.34 4.39 8.39
CA ASP A 178 -12.50 4.07 9.21
C ASP A 178 -13.29 2.84 8.74
N ASN A 179 -13.04 2.37 7.50
CA ASN A 179 -13.76 1.25 6.92
C ASN A 179 -12.90 0.00 6.90
N LEU A 180 -13.42 -1.08 7.48
CA LEU A 180 -12.77 -2.40 7.52
C LEU A 180 -12.46 -2.95 6.11
N LEU A 181 -13.24 -2.60 5.09
CA LEU A 181 -12.99 -3.01 3.70
C LEU A 181 -11.61 -2.60 3.20
N TYR A 182 -11.09 -1.46 3.65
CA TYR A 182 -9.75 -1.00 3.26
C TYR A 182 -8.62 -1.88 3.80
N THR A 183 -8.91 -2.71 4.80
CA THR A 183 -7.93 -3.66 5.37
C THR A 183 -7.88 -4.99 4.64
N LEU A 184 -8.83 -5.23 3.71
CA LEU A 184 -8.92 -6.50 3.01
C LEU A 184 -7.83 -6.60 1.94
N ARG A 185 -7.01 -7.62 2.10
CA ARG A 185 -6.01 -8.03 1.12
C ARG A 185 -6.47 -9.30 0.42
N VAL A 186 -6.45 -9.29 -0.91
CA VAL A 186 -6.77 -10.47 -1.71
C VAL A 186 -5.55 -11.36 -1.82
N ASP A 187 -5.52 -12.45 -1.08
CA ASP A 187 -4.53 -13.52 -1.21
C ASP A 187 -5.15 -14.84 -1.69
N LYS A 188 -4.40 -15.95 -1.57
CA LYS A 188 -4.86 -17.26 -2.04
C LYS A 188 -5.99 -17.84 -1.17
N GLU A 189 -6.06 -17.43 0.08
CA GLU A 189 -6.97 -17.96 1.10
C GLU A 189 -8.22 -17.06 1.26
N THR A 190 -8.22 -15.87 0.64
CA THR A 190 -9.34 -14.94 0.78
C THR A 190 -10.55 -15.45 0.03
N PRO A 191 -11.73 -15.62 0.70
CA PRO A 191 -12.95 -16.04 0.05
C PRO A 191 -13.37 -15.05 -1.05
N ILE A 192 -13.46 -15.55 -2.29
CA ILE A 192 -13.75 -14.73 -3.47
C ILE A 192 -15.11 -14.07 -3.37
N GLU A 193 -16.08 -14.73 -2.74
CA GLU A 193 -17.45 -14.23 -2.56
C GLU A 193 -17.51 -12.94 -1.72
N ILE A 194 -16.68 -12.84 -0.67
CA ILE A 194 -16.60 -11.65 0.18
C ILE A 194 -16.06 -10.47 -0.61
N ILE A 195 -15.02 -10.73 -1.40
CA ILE A 195 -14.35 -9.70 -2.18
C ILE A 195 -15.23 -9.24 -3.35
N SER A 196 -15.84 -10.16 -4.08
CA SER A 196 -16.69 -9.83 -5.23
C SER A 196 -17.91 -9.03 -4.81
N SER A 197 -18.55 -9.38 -3.69
CA SER A 197 -19.64 -8.60 -3.10
C SER A 197 -19.17 -7.20 -2.66
N GLY A 198 -17.99 -7.12 -2.02
CA GLY A 198 -17.37 -5.86 -1.61
C GLY A 198 -17.05 -4.96 -2.81
N ILE A 199 -16.42 -5.49 -3.86
CA ILE A 199 -16.09 -4.75 -5.09
C ILE A 199 -17.34 -4.20 -5.76
N LYS A 200 -18.36 -5.05 -5.96
CA LYS A 200 -19.64 -4.62 -6.59
C LYS A 200 -20.31 -3.48 -5.82
N ASN A 201 -20.30 -3.55 -4.49
CA ASN A 201 -20.91 -2.52 -3.65
C ASN A 201 -20.05 -1.25 -3.54
N PHE A 202 -18.73 -1.38 -3.56
CA PHE A 202 -17.79 -0.26 -3.49
C PHE A 202 -17.84 0.56 -4.79
N LEU A 203 -17.73 -0.09 -5.94
CA LEU A 203 -17.80 0.57 -7.23
C LEU A 203 -19.15 1.25 -7.47
N LYS A 204 -20.28 0.67 -7.00
CA LYS A 204 -21.61 1.31 -7.09
C LYS A 204 -21.73 2.59 -6.27
N LYS A 205 -21.01 2.71 -5.14
CA LYS A 205 -21.04 3.92 -4.30
C LYS A 205 -20.23 5.07 -4.89
N ASP A 206 -19.12 4.78 -5.55
CA ASP A 206 -18.30 5.82 -6.17
C ASP A 206 -18.97 6.47 -7.39
N PHE A 207 -19.76 5.70 -8.16
CA PHE A 207 -20.53 6.24 -9.31
C PHE A 207 -21.82 6.98 -8.92
N SER A 208 -22.25 6.93 -7.66
CA SER A 208 -23.48 7.61 -7.22
C SER A 208 -23.24 9.00 -6.62
N LYS A 209 -21.97 9.46 -6.63
CA LYS A 209 -21.57 10.77 -6.11
C LYS A 209 -21.02 11.72 -7.18
N CYS A 210 -21.19 11.36 -8.47
CA CYS A 210 -20.94 12.25 -9.61
C CYS A 210 -22.24 12.89 -10.11
#